data_6164b7fa0a41f01ffd4b4f1c0ac5c7dc
#
_entry.id   6164b7fa0a41f01ffd4b4f1c0ac5c7dc
#
_cell.length_a   1.000
_cell.length_b   1.000
_cell.length_c   1.000
_cell.angle_alpha   90.00
_cell.angle_beta   90.00
_cell.angle_gamma   90.00
#
_symmetry.space_group_name_H-M   'P 1'
#
loop_
_entity.id
_entity.type
_entity.pdbx_description
1 polymer ?
#
loop_
_entity_poly.entity_id
_entity_poly.type
_entity_poly.pdbx_seq_one_letter_code
_entity_poly.pdbx_strand_id
1 'polypeptide(L)'
;MMAAYAAAESGHAVTLLEQNEKLGKKLFITGKGRCNLTNASDMEQLFANVVSNRKFLYSAFYSYDNEQVVSFFESHGMPTKTERGN
;
A
#
# COMPACT_ATOMS: atom_id res chain seq x y z
N MET A 1 0.77 -9.48 -3.25
CA MET A 1 -0.18 -9.83 -2.17
C MET A 1 -1.49 -9.06 -2.28
N MET A 2 -1.49 -7.73 -2.42
CA MET A 2 -2.74 -6.95 -2.53
C MET A 2 -3.60 -7.36 -3.73
N ALA A 3 -2.98 -7.62 -4.89
CA ALA A 3 -3.71 -8.10 -6.06
C ALA A 3 -4.37 -9.45 -5.82
N ALA A 4 -3.69 -10.36 -5.11
CA ALA A 4 -4.24 -11.66 -4.73
C ALA A 4 -5.45 -11.49 -3.80
N TYR A 5 -5.35 -10.59 -2.83
CA TYR A 5 -6.48 -10.27 -1.94
C TYR A 5 -7.68 -9.75 -2.75
N ALA A 6 -7.46 -8.76 -3.60
CA ALA A 6 -8.53 -8.15 -4.39
C ALA A 6 -9.22 -9.17 -5.31
N ALA A 7 -8.44 -10.04 -5.95
CA ALA A 7 -9.00 -11.08 -6.82
C ALA A 7 -9.80 -12.11 -6.02
N ALA A 8 -9.31 -12.54 -4.86
CA ALA A 8 -10.02 -13.46 -3.99
C ALA A 8 -11.30 -12.86 -3.44
N GLU A 9 -11.28 -11.59 -3.05
CA GLU A 9 -12.44 -10.84 -2.57
C GLU A 9 -13.53 -10.75 -3.65
N SER A 10 -13.12 -10.70 -4.92
CA SER A 10 -14.02 -10.69 -6.07
C SER A 10 -14.49 -12.10 -6.49
N GLY A 11 -14.20 -13.12 -5.71
CA GLY A 11 -14.68 -14.49 -5.95
C GLY A 11 -13.81 -15.33 -6.88
N HIS A 12 -12.63 -14.88 -7.23
CA HIS A 12 -11.71 -15.63 -8.10
C HIS A 12 -10.85 -16.61 -7.30
N ALA A 13 -10.53 -17.75 -7.90
CA ALA A 13 -9.51 -18.64 -7.37
C ALA A 13 -8.13 -18.04 -7.66
N VAL A 14 -7.29 -17.92 -6.61
CA VAL A 14 -6.00 -17.23 -6.70
C VAL A 14 -4.87 -18.19 -6.36
N THR A 15 -3.82 -18.17 -7.18
CA THR A 15 -2.55 -18.84 -6.89
C THR A 15 -1.46 -17.78 -6.77
N LEU A 16 -0.79 -17.74 -5.62
CA LEU A 16 0.29 -16.82 -5.34
C LEU A 16 1.63 -17.59 -5.35
N LEU A 17 2.50 -17.22 -6.29
CA LEU A 17 3.81 -17.86 -6.45
C LEU A 17 4.86 -17.06 -5.71
N GLU A 18 5.65 -17.72 -4.88
CA GLU A 18 6.75 -17.12 -4.10
C GLU A 18 7.95 -18.05 -4.13
N GLN A 19 9.11 -17.54 -4.56
CA GLN A 19 10.34 -18.33 -4.64
C GLN A 19 11.06 -18.49 -3.31
N ASN A 20 10.76 -17.63 -2.33
CA ASN A 20 11.34 -17.68 -0.99
C ASN A 20 10.49 -18.53 -0.05
N GLU A 21 11.04 -18.87 1.12
CA GLU A 21 10.34 -19.68 2.12
C GLU A 21 9.07 -19.00 2.66
N LYS A 22 9.06 -17.67 2.72
CA LYS A 22 7.95 -16.89 3.29
C LYS A 22 7.55 -15.77 2.37
N LEU A 23 6.26 -15.44 2.36
CA LEU A 23 5.73 -14.26 1.69
C LEU A 23 6.24 -12.99 2.39
N GLY A 24 6.44 -11.93 1.60
CA GLY A 24 6.77 -10.62 2.14
C GLY A 24 8.17 -10.49 2.73
N LYS A 25 9.12 -11.32 2.34
CA LYS A 25 10.49 -11.29 2.85
C LYS A 25 11.14 -9.91 2.71
N LYS A 26 11.02 -9.30 1.54
CA LYS A 26 11.57 -7.96 1.29
C LYS A 26 10.85 -6.90 2.12
N LEU A 27 9.56 -6.98 2.21
CA LEU A 27 8.76 -6.06 3.04
C LEU A 27 9.19 -6.13 4.51
N PHE A 28 9.43 -7.33 5.02
CA PHE A 28 9.84 -7.55 6.41
C PHE A 28 11.16 -6.87 6.74
N ILE A 29 12.12 -6.84 5.81
CA ILE A 29 13.45 -6.26 6.06
C ILE A 29 13.56 -4.77 5.73
N THR A 30 12.53 -4.15 5.17
CA THR A 30 12.52 -2.71 4.86
C THR A 30 12.11 -1.89 6.08
N GLY A 31 12.34 -0.57 6.02
CA GLY A 31 11.89 0.36 7.05
C GLY A 31 12.74 0.39 8.32
N LYS A 32 13.89 -0.27 8.34
CA LYS A 32 14.83 -0.26 9.49
C LYS A 32 14.13 -0.56 10.82
N GLY A 33 13.39 -1.65 10.87
CA GLY A 33 12.63 -2.07 12.04
C GLY A 33 11.26 -1.41 12.20
N ARG A 34 10.83 -0.63 11.21
CA ARG A 34 9.51 -0.01 11.15
C ARG A 34 8.77 -0.49 9.92
N CYS A 35 7.47 -0.52 9.98
CA CYS A 35 6.64 -0.80 8.81
C CYS A 35 6.08 0.53 8.28
N ASN A 36 6.73 1.07 7.27
CA ASN A 36 6.24 2.28 6.60
C ASN A 36 5.14 1.90 5.63
N LEU A 37 3.92 2.31 5.91
CA LEU A 37 2.76 1.95 5.11
C LEU A 37 2.54 2.92 3.95
N THR A 38 2.38 4.19 4.27
CA THR A 38 2.11 5.23 3.28
C THR A 38 2.39 6.61 3.91
N ASN A 39 2.13 7.66 3.15
CA ASN A 39 2.25 9.03 3.59
C ASN A 39 0.87 9.59 3.92
N ALA A 40 0.75 10.41 4.96
CA ALA A 40 -0.52 11.01 5.41
C ALA A 40 -0.82 12.35 4.74
N SER A 41 -0.15 12.68 3.65
CA SER A 41 -0.37 13.91 2.89
C SER A 41 -1.72 13.91 2.17
N ASP A 42 -2.18 15.11 1.81
CA ASP A 42 -3.33 15.24 0.92
C ASP A 42 -2.96 14.85 -0.53
N MET A 43 -3.95 14.78 -1.40
CA MET A 43 -3.77 14.34 -2.78
C MET A 43 -2.82 15.26 -3.56
N GLU A 44 -2.90 16.56 -3.35
CA GLU A 44 -2.03 17.52 -4.01
C GLU A 44 -0.56 17.28 -3.66
N GLN A 45 -0.27 17.07 -2.38
CA GLN A 45 1.08 16.78 -1.92
C GLN A 45 1.57 15.41 -2.40
N LEU A 46 0.69 14.42 -2.46
CA LEU A 46 1.04 13.12 -3.03
C LEU A 46 1.54 13.26 -4.46
N PHE A 47 0.79 13.96 -5.31
CA PHE A 47 1.20 14.17 -6.69
C PHE A 47 2.44 15.05 -6.81
N ALA A 48 2.61 16.04 -5.93
CA ALA A 48 3.79 16.90 -5.93
C ALA A 48 5.08 16.12 -5.68
N ASN A 49 5.01 15.01 -4.98
CA ASN A 49 6.16 14.16 -4.67
C ASN A 49 6.42 13.07 -5.72
N VAL A 50 5.60 12.96 -6.75
CA VAL A 50 5.86 12.06 -7.88
C VAL A 50 6.92 12.69 -8.76
N VAL A 51 8.06 12.02 -8.89
CA VAL A 51 9.24 12.56 -9.59
C VAL A 51 8.97 12.84 -11.07
N SER A 52 8.24 11.94 -11.75
CA SER A 52 7.93 12.09 -13.18
C SER A 52 6.64 11.35 -13.51
N ASN A 53 6.02 11.71 -14.63
CA ASN A 53 4.81 11.04 -15.16
C ASN A 53 3.64 11.00 -14.17
N ARG A 54 3.36 12.11 -13.50
CA ARG A 54 2.24 12.21 -12.55
C ARG A 54 0.91 11.75 -13.14
N LYS A 55 0.66 12.12 -14.41
CA LYS A 55 -0.59 11.78 -15.08
C LYS A 55 -0.82 10.28 -15.18
N PHE A 56 0.23 9.50 -15.25
CA PHE A 56 0.14 8.03 -15.26
C PHE A 56 -0.52 7.49 -13.98
N LEU A 57 -0.35 8.18 -12.86
CA LEU A 57 -0.86 7.74 -11.56
C LEU A 57 -2.22 8.36 -11.19
N TYR A 58 -2.79 9.24 -11.99
CA TYR A 58 -4.07 9.89 -11.68
C TYR A 58 -5.17 8.87 -11.40
N SER A 59 -5.39 7.94 -12.32
CA SER A 59 -6.44 6.94 -12.18
C SER A 59 -6.22 6.07 -10.93
N ALA A 60 -4.99 5.63 -10.70
CA ALA A 60 -4.66 4.79 -9.54
C ALA A 60 -4.89 5.53 -8.22
N PHE A 61 -4.37 6.75 -8.07
CA PHE A 61 -4.47 7.50 -6.82
C PHE A 61 -5.90 7.98 -6.54
N TYR A 62 -6.68 8.36 -7.57
CA TYR A 62 -8.07 8.74 -7.37
C TYR A 62 -8.99 7.54 -7.14
N SER A 63 -8.60 6.35 -7.61
CA SER A 63 -9.36 5.13 -7.34
C SER A 63 -9.05 4.53 -5.96
N TYR A 64 -7.81 4.66 -5.51
CA TYR A 64 -7.36 4.07 -4.24
C TYR A 64 -6.21 4.89 -3.68
N ASP A 65 -6.54 5.83 -2.80
CA ASP A 65 -5.59 6.77 -2.25
C ASP A 65 -4.91 6.26 -0.97
N ASN A 66 -4.05 7.09 -0.39
CA ASN A 66 -3.32 6.77 0.83
C ASN A 66 -4.24 6.58 2.05
N GLU A 67 -5.31 7.34 2.16
CA GLU A 67 -6.27 7.18 3.25
C GLU A 67 -7.00 5.84 3.15
N GLN A 68 -7.35 5.43 1.94
CA GLN A 68 -7.96 4.12 1.70
C GLN A 68 -7.00 2.98 2.03
N VAL A 69 -5.70 3.13 1.76
CA VAL A 69 -4.69 2.16 2.16
C VAL A 69 -4.65 2.02 3.68
N VAL A 70 -4.61 3.13 4.40
CA VAL A 70 -4.63 3.12 5.87
C VAL A 70 -5.91 2.44 6.39
N SER A 71 -7.06 2.83 5.87
CA SER A 71 -8.35 2.26 6.27
C SER A 71 -8.42 0.76 6.01
N PHE A 72 -7.87 0.29 4.90
CA PHE A 72 -7.80 -1.13 4.59
C PHE A 72 -7.09 -1.92 5.70
N PHE A 73 -5.91 -1.49 6.09
CA PHE A 73 -5.14 -2.20 7.11
C PHE A 73 -5.75 -2.06 8.50
N GLU A 74 -6.26 -0.89 8.85
CA GLU A 74 -6.91 -0.69 10.15
C GLU A 74 -8.18 -1.52 10.28
N SER A 75 -8.96 -1.63 9.22
CA SER A 75 -10.18 -2.47 9.23
C SER A 75 -9.88 -3.96 9.35
N HIS A 76 -8.65 -4.37 9.05
CA HIS A 76 -8.17 -5.74 9.22
C HIS A 76 -7.40 -5.94 10.53
N GLY A 77 -7.50 -4.99 11.47
CA GLY A 77 -6.94 -5.13 12.81
C GLY A 77 -5.50 -4.67 12.98
N MET A 78 -4.92 -3.99 11.99
CA MET A 78 -3.57 -3.43 12.12
C MET A 78 -3.65 -1.95 12.50
N PRO A 79 -3.32 -1.57 13.76
CA PRO A 79 -3.31 -0.16 14.15
C PRO A 79 -2.18 0.58 13.45
N THR A 80 -2.43 1.83 13.08
CA THR A 80 -1.43 2.70 12.45
C THR A 80 -1.22 3.96 13.27
N LYS A 81 -0.12 4.64 13.03
CA LYS A 81 0.13 5.97 13.60
C LYS A 81 0.82 6.85 12.55
N THR A 82 0.57 8.13 12.61
CA THR A 82 1.29 9.11 11.79
C THR A 82 2.49 9.61 12.58
N GLU A 83 3.69 9.46 12.04
CA GLU A 83 4.89 10.00 12.64
C GLU A 83 5.19 11.40 12.10
N ARG A 84 6.11 12.11 12.76
CA ARG A 84 6.52 13.45 12.35
C ARG A 84 7.06 13.41 10.92
N GLY A 85 6.58 14.33 10.08
CA GLY A 85 6.97 14.40 8.67
C GLY A 85 6.04 13.67 7.72
N ASN A 86 4.89 13.23 8.26
CA ASN A 86 3.88 12.50 7.48
C ASN A 86 4.44 11.25 6.83
#